data_4e880de688bc11d60515eddea4bd4ca7
#
_entry.id   4e880de688bc11d60515eddea4bd4ca7
#
_cell.length_a   1.000
_cell.length_b   1.000
_cell.length_c   1.000
_cell.angle_alpha   90.00
_cell.angle_beta   90.00
_cell.angle_gamma   90.00
#
_symmetry.space_group_name_H-M   'P 1'
#
loop_
_entity.id
_entity.type
_entity.pdbx_description
1 polymer ?
#
loop_
_entity_poly.entity_id
_entity_poly.type
_entity_poly.pdbx_seq_one_letter_code
_entity_poly.pdbx_strand_id
1 'polypeptide(L)'
;MKGPVKDNLYPIPAHTLSTSLRKFSCNNTTFVAHTAKAAPCSTWHRRFGHPGSKILQQLVTDKLICTSDKFSSRMFCDACQAGKSKHLPFHLSSRISTHVLELVHCDIWGSSHTVTTSGYRYYIIFIDDYSRYCWLYPMKRRSDSLACFTSFKNMGENQFNQRLQLFQCDGAKELVEGIFCSFLDANGISLRVSCPHTSQ
;
A
#
# COMPACT_ATOMS: atom_id res chain seq x y z
N MET A 1 16.34 -27.13 12.17
CA MET A 1 17.68 -26.91 12.76
C MET A 1 18.38 -25.86 11.92
N LYS A 2 18.81 -24.74 12.55
CA LYS A 2 19.61 -23.73 11.86
C LYS A 2 21.06 -24.21 11.85
N GLY A 3 21.63 -24.45 10.67
CA GLY A 3 23.06 -24.77 10.54
C GLY A 3 23.96 -23.55 10.83
N PRO A 4 25.26 -23.76 11.09
CA PRO A 4 26.20 -22.68 11.37
C PRO A 4 26.33 -21.78 10.11
N VAL A 5 26.28 -20.48 10.33
CA VAL A 5 26.50 -19.46 9.29
C VAL A 5 27.99 -19.15 9.24
N LYS A 6 28.60 -19.22 8.07
CA LYS A 6 29.99 -18.79 7.82
C LYS A 6 29.95 -17.71 6.73
N ASP A 7 30.52 -16.55 7.00
CA ASP A 7 30.58 -15.39 6.09
C ASP A 7 29.21 -14.98 5.49
N ASN A 8 28.16 -14.94 6.35
CA ASN A 8 26.78 -14.66 5.97
C ASN A 8 26.17 -15.65 4.96
N LEU A 9 26.77 -16.79 4.75
CA LEU A 9 26.27 -17.87 3.88
C LEU A 9 25.98 -19.12 4.72
N TYR A 10 24.94 -19.85 4.33
CA TYR A 10 24.65 -21.18 4.87
C TYR A 10 25.40 -22.21 4.04
N PRO A 11 26.51 -22.81 4.51
CA PRO A 11 27.20 -23.84 3.77
C PRO A 11 26.32 -25.08 3.68
N ILE A 12 26.12 -25.60 2.47
CA ILE A 12 25.45 -26.88 2.25
C ILE A 12 26.45 -27.97 2.62
N PRO A 13 26.17 -28.83 3.62
CA PRO A 13 27.11 -29.88 4.01
C PRO A 13 27.36 -30.82 2.83
N ALA A 14 28.62 -31.15 2.58
CA ALA A 14 29.04 -32.00 1.46
C ALA A 14 28.35 -33.40 1.43
N HIS A 15 27.93 -33.92 2.60
CA HIS A 15 27.19 -35.17 2.67
C HIS A 15 25.76 -35.10 2.10
N THR A 16 25.16 -33.91 2.01
CA THR A 16 23.85 -33.74 1.40
C THR A 16 23.90 -33.79 -0.13
N LEU A 17 25.07 -33.51 -0.72
CA LEU A 17 25.32 -33.63 -2.15
C LEU A 17 25.67 -35.06 -2.56
N SER A 18 26.23 -35.86 -1.63
CA SER A 18 26.73 -37.21 -1.96
C SER A 18 25.62 -38.26 -2.13
N THR A 19 24.47 -38.09 -1.50
CA THR A 19 23.36 -39.06 -1.60
C THR A 19 22.62 -39.01 -2.91
N SER A 20 22.63 -37.87 -3.62
CA SER A 20 22.01 -37.74 -4.93
C SER A 20 22.93 -38.17 -6.08
N LEU A 21 24.26 -38.16 -5.83
CA LEU A 21 25.28 -38.50 -6.86
C LEU A 21 25.74 -39.97 -6.83
N ARG A 22 25.35 -40.76 -5.84
CA ARG A 22 25.78 -42.16 -5.70
C ARG A 22 25.09 -43.17 -6.64
N LYS A 23 24.20 -42.74 -7.53
CA LYS A 23 23.55 -43.60 -8.51
C LYS A 23 24.12 -43.56 -9.92
N PHE A 24 25.26 -42.92 -10.13
CA PHE A 24 25.93 -42.97 -11.44
C PHE A 24 27.19 -43.81 -11.33
N SER A 25 27.01 -45.12 -11.46
CA SER A 25 28.12 -46.03 -11.76
C SER A 25 28.69 -45.66 -13.13
N CYS A 26 29.96 -45.34 -13.10
CA CYS A 26 30.73 -44.94 -14.27
C CYS A 26 31.00 -46.13 -15.16
N ASN A 27 30.35 -46.23 -16.32
CA ASN A 27 30.89 -46.82 -17.51
C ASN A 27 30.26 -46.09 -18.70
N ASN A 28 31.05 -45.29 -19.41
CA ASN A 28 30.69 -44.53 -20.61
C ASN A 28 29.56 -43.49 -20.43
N THR A 29 29.67 -42.63 -19.46
CA THR A 29 28.82 -41.45 -19.40
C THR A 29 29.44 -40.29 -20.17
N THR A 30 28.90 -40.03 -21.34
CA THR A 30 28.94 -38.70 -21.93
C THR A 30 28.37 -37.74 -20.87
N PHE A 31 29.21 -36.88 -20.32
CA PHE A 31 28.73 -35.76 -19.48
C PHE A 31 27.89 -34.86 -20.39
N VAL A 32 26.59 -35.00 -20.35
CA VAL A 32 25.70 -34.01 -20.91
C VAL A 32 25.79 -32.84 -19.96
N ALA A 33 26.71 -31.94 -20.23
CA ALA A 33 26.65 -30.61 -19.65
C ALA A 33 25.28 -30.06 -20.07
N HIS A 34 24.37 -29.91 -19.13
CA HIS A 34 23.15 -29.14 -19.35
C HIS A 34 23.63 -27.73 -19.61
N THR A 35 23.93 -27.40 -20.84
CA THR A 35 24.12 -26.04 -21.28
C THR A 35 22.81 -25.33 -20.90
N ALA A 36 22.88 -24.45 -19.94
CA ALA A 36 21.75 -23.61 -19.59
C ALA A 36 21.31 -22.94 -20.88
N LYS A 37 20.14 -23.35 -21.43
CA LYS A 37 19.61 -22.74 -22.64
C LYS A 37 19.56 -21.25 -22.40
N ALA A 38 20.18 -20.49 -23.28
CA ALA A 38 20.10 -19.02 -23.22
C ALA A 38 18.62 -18.64 -23.15
N ALA A 39 18.25 -17.89 -22.14
CA ALA A 39 16.87 -17.47 -21.92
C ALA A 39 16.64 -16.06 -22.46
N PRO A 40 15.43 -15.71 -22.93
CA PRO A 40 15.12 -14.34 -23.34
C PRO A 40 15.40 -13.32 -22.25
N CYS A 41 15.75 -12.09 -22.65
CA CYS A 41 15.96 -10.98 -21.73
C CYS A 41 14.76 -10.76 -20.80
N SER A 42 13.53 -10.97 -21.29
CA SER A 42 12.29 -10.90 -20.51
C SER A 42 12.23 -11.92 -19.37
N THR A 43 12.80 -13.12 -19.58
CA THR A 43 12.88 -14.14 -18.54
C THR A 43 13.88 -13.73 -17.45
N TRP A 44 15.03 -13.21 -17.83
CA TRP A 44 16.02 -12.69 -16.88
C TRP A 44 15.50 -11.49 -16.10
N HIS A 45 14.77 -10.58 -16.76
CA HIS A 45 14.11 -9.47 -16.11
C HIS A 45 13.15 -9.93 -14.98
N ARG A 46 12.34 -10.97 -15.23
CA ARG A 46 11.44 -11.53 -14.20
C ARG A 46 12.21 -12.25 -13.09
N ARG A 47 13.23 -13.04 -13.44
CA ARG A 47 14.05 -13.80 -12.47
C ARG A 47 14.78 -12.90 -11.48
N PHE A 48 15.22 -11.73 -11.91
CA PHE A 48 15.92 -10.77 -11.07
C PHE A 48 14.99 -9.76 -10.37
N GLY A 49 13.69 -10.04 -10.32
CA GLY A 49 12.75 -9.16 -9.62
C GLY A 49 12.53 -7.83 -10.34
N HIS A 50 12.47 -7.87 -11.67
CA HIS A 50 12.14 -6.72 -12.51
C HIS A 50 13.14 -5.54 -12.44
N PRO A 51 14.45 -5.75 -12.59
CA PRO A 51 15.45 -4.69 -12.57
C PRO A 51 15.26 -3.72 -13.73
N GLY A 52 15.77 -2.51 -13.59
CA GLY A 52 15.80 -1.55 -14.68
C GLY A 52 16.62 -2.05 -15.89
N SER A 53 16.28 -1.59 -17.09
CA SER A 53 16.93 -2.02 -18.35
C SER A 53 18.45 -1.83 -18.33
N LYS A 54 18.96 -0.78 -17.70
CA LYS A 54 20.41 -0.51 -17.58
C LYS A 54 21.14 -1.61 -16.80
N ILE A 55 20.56 -2.09 -15.70
CA ILE A 55 21.15 -3.16 -14.88
C ILE A 55 21.20 -4.46 -15.69
N LEU A 56 20.11 -4.80 -16.37
CA LEU A 56 20.06 -6.01 -17.19
C LEU A 56 21.05 -5.93 -18.35
N GLN A 57 21.20 -4.79 -18.98
CA GLN A 57 22.19 -4.54 -20.04
C GLN A 57 23.61 -4.75 -19.53
N GLN A 58 23.92 -4.25 -18.33
CA GLN A 58 25.23 -4.44 -17.69
C GLN A 58 25.54 -5.92 -17.49
N LEU A 59 24.60 -6.69 -16.96
CA LEU A 59 24.76 -8.13 -16.73
C LEU A 59 25.02 -8.91 -18.05
N VAL A 60 24.40 -8.51 -19.16
CA VAL A 60 24.65 -9.07 -20.48
C VAL A 60 26.04 -8.66 -20.98
N THR A 61 26.42 -7.41 -20.84
CA THR A 61 27.71 -6.87 -21.29
C THR A 61 28.87 -7.53 -20.51
N ASP A 62 28.72 -7.72 -19.21
CA ASP A 62 29.69 -8.37 -18.35
C ASP A 62 29.72 -9.91 -18.51
N LYS A 63 28.90 -10.44 -19.42
CA LYS A 63 28.78 -11.89 -19.71
C LYS A 63 28.37 -12.74 -18.49
N LEU A 64 27.71 -12.13 -17.52
CA LEU A 64 27.22 -12.81 -16.32
C LEU A 64 25.94 -13.62 -16.60
N ILE A 65 25.22 -13.26 -17.66
CA ILE A 65 24.04 -13.98 -18.16
C ILE A 65 24.11 -14.17 -19.67
N CYS A 66 23.59 -15.31 -20.14
CA CYS A 66 23.47 -15.58 -21.57
C CYS A 66 22.02 -15.36 -21.99
N THR A 67 21.81 -14.54 -23.00
CA THR A 67 20.48 -14.25 -23.55
C THR A 67 20.32 -14.88 -24.94
N SER A 68 19.12 -15.37 -25.25
CA SER A 68 18.79 -15.95 -26.57
C SER A 68 18.40 -14.88 -27.60
N ASP A 69 18.12 -13.67 -27.13
CA ASP A 69 17.69 -12.52 -27.92
C ASP A 69 18.63 -11.33 -27.71
N LYS A 70 18.58 -10.39 -28.67
CA LYS A 70 19.31 -9.13 -28.52
C LYS A 70 18.65 -8.27 -27.47
N PHE A 71 19.46 -7.70 -26.58
CA PHE A 71 18.97 -6.77 -25.59
C PHE A 71 18.25 -5.58 -26.24
N SER A 72 17.03 -5.29 -25.80
CA SER A 72 16.28 -4.10 -26.19
C SER A 72 16.01 -3.23 -24.96
N SER A 73 16.36 -1.96 -25.06
CA SER A 73 16.08 -0.97 -24.01
C SER A 73 14.57 -0.69 -23.81
N ARG A 74 13.76 -1.07 -24.80
CA ARG A 74 12.29 -0.89 -24.79
C ARG A 74 11.57 -2.20 -24.45
N MET A 75 12.11 -3.00 -23.54
CA MET A 75 11.46 -4.22 -23.11
C MET A 75 10.17 -3.89 -22.33
N PHE A 76 9.04 -4.30 -22.87
CA PHE A 76 7.75 -4.12 -22.23
C PHE A 76 7.51 -5.24 -21.20
N CYS A 77 7.03 -4.87 -20.03
CA CYS A 77 6.65 -5.80 -18.97
C CYS A 77 5.41 -5.31 -18.27
N ASP A 78 4.31 -6.06 -18.38
CA ASP A 78 3.01 -5.69 -17.80
C ASP A 78 3.09 -5.51 -16.27
N ALA A 79 3.81 -6.40 -15.59
CA ALA A 79 4.00 -6.30 -14.15
C ALA A 79 4.74 -5.01 -13.74
N CYS A 80 5.74 -4.58 -14.56
CA CYS A 80 6.42 -3.30 -14.31
C CYS A 80 5.51 -2.11 -14.60
N GLN A 81 4.66 -2.18 -15.61
CA GLN A 81 3.71 -1.11 -15.91
C GLN A 81 2.68 -0.97 -14.79
N ALA A 82 2.15 -2.07 -14.32
CA ALA A 82 1.18 -2.07 -13.23
C ALA A 82 1.82 -1.66 -11.88
N GLY A 83 3.00 -2.20 -11.55
CA GLY A 83 3.63 -1.98 -10.25
C GLY A 83 4.47 -0.70 -10.13
N LYS A 84 4.91 -0.11 -11.26
CA LYS A 84 5.75 1.09 -11.31
C LYS A 84 5.03 2.28 -11.96
N SER A 85 3.72 2.19 -12.12
CA SER A 85 2.93 3.31 -12.63
C SER A 85 3.07 4.52 -11.70
N LYS A 86 3.33 5.68 -12.26
CA LYS A 86 3.32 6.93 -11.50
C LYS A 86 1.86 7.38 -11.32
N HIS A 87 1.55 7.90 -10.15
CA HIS A 87 0.30 8.60 -9.96
C HIS A 87 0.20 9.74 -10.98
N LEU A 88 -0.98 9.86 -11.59
CA LEU A 88 -1.25 11.03 -12.43
C LEU A 88 -1.24 12.29 -11.55
N PRO A 89 -0.73 13.41 -12.08
CA PRO A 89 -0.79 14.66 -11.32
C PRO A 89 -2.26 15.03 -11.07
N PHE A 90 -2.59 15.33 -9.82
CA PHE A 90 -3.90 15.85 -9.48
C PHE A 90 -3.98 17.32 -9.89
N HIS A 91 -5.09 17.70 -10.49
CA HIS A 91 -5.40 19.11 -10.64
C HIS A 91 -5.64 19.73 -9.27
N LEU A 92 -5.05 20.88 -9.04
CA LEU A 92 -5.34 21.64 -7.82
C LEU A 92 -6.84 21.92 -7.74
N SER A 93 -7.45 21.63 -6.60
CA SER A 93 -8.84 21.99 -6.37
C SER A 93 -8.96 23.51 -6.35
N SER A 94 -9.86 24.05 -7.16
CA SER A 94 -10.21 25.47 -7.13
C SER A 94 -11.27 25.79 -6.06
N ARG A 95 -11.78 24.77 -5.39
CA ARG A 95 -12.78 24.96 -4.34
C ARG A 95 -12.11 25.46 -3.07
N ILE A 96 -12.58 26.59 -2.58
CA ILE A 96 -12.19 27.18 -1.30
C ILE A 96 -13.47 27.31 -0.49
N SER A 97 -13.48 26.80 0.73
CA SER A 97 -14.58 27.00 1.68
C SER A 97 -14.66 28.48 2.07
N THR A 98 -15.86 29.01 2.17
CA THR A 98 -16.10 30.43 2.42
C THR A 98 -16.42 30.75 3.88
N HIS A 99 -16.85 29.75 4.64
CA HIS A 99 -17.17 29.88 6.06
C HIS A 99 -16.94 28.57 6.81
N VAL A 100 -16.93 28.67 8.14
CA VAL A 100 -16.74 27.52 9.03
C VAL A 100 -17.90 26.52 8.86
N LEU A 101 -17.60 25.21 8.94
CA LEU A 101 -18.54 24.11 8.78
C LEU A 101 -19.17 23.98 7.36
N GLU A 102 -18.66 24.71 6.37
CA GLU A 102 -19.07 24.46 4.98
C GLU A 102 -18.60 23.07 4.50
N LEU A 103 -17.36 22.71 4.81
CA LEU A 103 -16.78 21.41 4.53
C LEU A 103 -15.93 20.94 5.70
N VAL A 104 -16.22 19.74 6.21
CA VAL A 104 -15.43 19.10 7.26
C VAL A 104 -14.85 17.80 6.72
N HIS A 105 -13.54 17.67 6.82
CA HIS A 105 -12.81 16.42 6.53
C HIS A 105 -12.78 15.55 7.77
N CYS A 106 -12.88 14.25 7.57
CA CYS A 106 -12.87 13.26 8.64
C CYS A 106 -11.95 12.11 8.30
N ASP A 107 -11.23 11.65 9.33
CA ASP A 107 -10.42 10.43 9.26
C ASP A 107 -10.53 9.65 10.57
N ILE A 108 -10.50 8.31 10.47
CA ILE A 108 -10.51 7.39 11.62
C ILE A 108 -9.19 6.64 11.66
N TRP A 109 -8.37 6.96 12.65
CA TRP A 109 -7.13 6.24 12.88
C TRP A 109 -7.30 5.10 13.89
N GLY A 110 -6.61 4.00 13.64
CA GLY A 110 -6.51 2.82 14.55
C GLY A 110 -6.89 1.50 13.86
N SER A 111 -6.63 0.37 14.49
CA SER A 111 -6.43 0.17 15.95
C SER A 111 -4.97 0.35 16.37
N SER A 112 -4.75 1.06 17.47
CA SER A 112 -3.44 1.09 18.12
C SER A 112 -3.06 -0.28 18.68
N HIS A 113 -1.78 -0.66 18.57
CA HIS A 113 -1.25 -1.85 19.23
C HIS A 113 -1.32 -1.74 20.76
N THR A 114 -1.15 -0.54 21.29
CA THR A 114 -1.23 -0.23 22.71
C THR A 114 -2.55 0.44 23.04
N VAL A 115 -3.16 0.04 24.15
CA VAL A 115 -4.38 0.63 24.68
C VAL A 115 -3.99 1.74 25.65
N THR A 116 -4.67 2.88 25.60
CA THR A 116 -4.48 3.93 26.60
C THR A 116 -4.98 3.46 27.97
N THR A 117 -4.57 4.14 29.04
CA THR A 117 -5.06 3.86 30.41
C THR A 117 -6.59 3.95 30.51
N SER A 118 -7.23 4.77 29.69
CA SER A 118 -8.69 4.93 29.61
C SER A 118 -9.38 3.94 28.67
N GLY A 119 -8.64 3.01 28.04
CA GLY A 119 -9.18 1.97 27.19
C GLY A 119 -9.40 2.37 25.72
N TYR A 120 -8.87 3.50 25.27
CA TYR A 120 -9.00 3.93 23.88
C TYR A 120 -7.96 3.25 22.98
N ARG A 121 -8.38 2.87 21.77
CA ARG A 121 -7.55 2.26 20.71
C ARG A 121 -7.66 2.96 19.36
N TYR A 122 -8.63 3.84 19.21
CA TYR A 122 -8.95 4.59 17.99
C TYR A 122 -9.10 6.05 18.32
N TYR A 123 -9.01 6.88 17.30
CA TYR A 123 -9.53 8.24 17.37
C TYR A 123 -10.16 8.63 16.05
N ILE A 124 -11.10 9.55 16.10
CA ILE A 124 -11.68 10.20 14.94
C ILE A 124 -11.27 11.68 15.00
N ILE A 125 -10.88 12.20 13.85
CA ILE A 125 -10.47 13.58 13.68
C ILE A 125 -11.42 14.27 12.72
N PHE A 126 -11.82 15.49 13.06
CA PHE A 126 -12.60 16.37 12.20
C PHE A 126 -11.78 17.63 11.93
N ILE A 127 -11.63 18.00 10.68
CA ILE A 127 -10.85 19.18 10.26
C ILE A 127 -11.77 20.07 9.42
N ASP A 128 -12.01 21.27 9.89
CA ASP A 128 -12.74 22.28 9.13
C ASP A 128 -11.89 22.84 7.99
N ASP A 129 -12.40 22.81 6.77
CA ASP A 129 -11.64 23.23 5.59
C ASP A 129 -11.36 24.74 5.59
N TYR A 130 -12.26 25.57 6.11
CA TYR A 130 -12.10 27.01 6.14
C TYR A 130 -11.09 27.46 7.20
N SER A 131 -11.30 27.08 8.47
CA SER A 131 -10.48 27.53 9.59
C SER A 131 -9.23 26.71 9.81
N ARG A 132 -9.16 25.52 9.22
CA ARG A 132 -8.13 24.49 9.46
C ARG A 132 -8.11 24.02 10.92
N TYR A 133 -9.11 24.35 11.71
CA TYR A 133 -9.22 23.88 13.07
C TYR A 133 -9.55 22.39 13.12
N CYS A 134 -8.99 21.71 14.12
CA CYS A 134 -9.04 20.27 14.24
C CYS A 134 -9.64 19.87 15.59
N TRP A 135 -10.61 18.95 15.57
CA TRP A 135 -11.19 18.31 16.75
C TRP A 135 -10.86 16.84 16.76
N LEU A 136 -10.33 16.36 17.86
CA LEU A 136 -9.95 14.97 18.04
C LEU A 136 -10.79 14.32 19.14
N TYR A 137 -11.43 13.19 18.81
CA TYR A 137 -12.23 12.40 19.75
C TYR A 137 -11.64 11.00 19.87
N PRO A 138 -11.15 10.60 21.06
CA PRO A 138 -10.70 9.25 21.31
C PRO A 138 -11.89 8.28 21.37
N MET A 139 -11.72 7.07 20.80
CA MET A 139 -12.76 6.05 20.73
C MET A 139 -12.24 4.70 21.22
N LYS A 140 -13.11 3.92 21.83
CA LYS A 140 -12.83 2.53 22.21
C LYS A 140 -13.05 1.56 21.05
N ARG A 141 -14.07 1.83 20.24
CA ARG A 141 -14.48 1.04 19.06
C ARG A 141 -14.72 1.95 17.87
N ARG A 142 -14.54 1.45 16.66
CA ARG A 142 -14.87 2.19 15.44
C ARG A 142 -16.36 2.53 15.34
N SER A 143 -17.23 1.69 15.91
CA SER A 143 -18.67 1.93 15.97
C SER A 143 -19.07 3.18 16.80
N ASP A 144 -18.15 3.72 17.61
CA ASP A 144 -18.42 4.91 18.41
C ASP A 144 -18.36 6.21 17.56
N SER A 145 -18.01 6.09 16.28
CA SER A 145 -17.84 7.19 15.31
C SER A 145 -19.08 8.08 15.20
N LEU A 146 -20.27 7.50 15.16
CA LEU A 146 -21.51 8.28 15.07
C LEU A 146 -21.77 9.12 16.32
N ALA A 147 -21.50 8.57 17.50
CA ALA A 147 -21.66 9.31 18.76
C ALA A 147 -20.67 10.49 18.84
N CYS A 148 -19.42 10.27 18.44
CA CYS A 148 -18.40 11.31 18.36
C CYS A 148 -18.79 12.39 17.33
N PHE A 149 -19.26 11.98 16.15
CA PHE A 149 -19.72 12.90 15.11
C PHE A 149 -20.92 13.74 15.58
N THR A 150 -21.91 13.13 16.23
CA THR A 150 -23.07 13.83 16.79
C THR A 150 -22.66 14.88 17.83
N SER A 151 -21.72 14.52 18.71
CA SER A 151 -21.17 15.45 19.71
C SER A 151 -20.42 16.61 19.05
N PHE A 152 -19.57 16.32 18.06
CA PHE A 152 -18.86 17.32 17.28
C PHE A 152 -19.83 18.26 16.56
N LYS A 153 -20.81 17.70 15.81
CA LYS A 153 -21.80 18.47 15.07
C LYS A 153 -22.56 19.44 15.97
N ASN A 154 -23.11 18.93 17.07
CA ASN A 154 -23.88 19.75 18.00
C ASN A 154 -23.04 20.86 18.61
N MET A 155 -21.80 20.54 19.03
CA MET A 155 -20.87 21.52 19.58
C MET A 155 -20.51 22.58 18.54
N GLY A 156 -20.09 22.16 17.33
CA GLY A 156 -19.65 23.06 16.27
C GLY A 156 -20.78 23.98 15.79
N GLU A 157 -21.97 23.42 15.53
CA GLU A 157 -23.13 24.23 15.08
C GLU A 157 -23.55 25.25 16.12
N ASN A 158 -23.53 24.90 17.43
CA ASN A 158 -23.83 25.83 18.50
C ASN A 158 -22.76 26.90 18.65
N GLN A 159 -21.49 26.54 18.55
CA GLN A 159 -20.36 27.45 18.75
C GLN A 159 -20.28 28.50 17.63
N PHE A 160 -20.49 28.09 16.39
CA PHE A 160 -20.30 28.97 15.23
C PHE A 160 -21.62 29.52 14.67
N ASN A 161 -22.77 29.09 15.19
CA ASN A 161 -24.11 29.43 14.66
C ASN A 161 -24.21 29.18 13.14
N GLN A 162 -23.58 28.12 12.70
CA GLN A 162 -23.53 27.63 11.29
C GLN A 162 -23.87 26.17 11.25
N ARG A 163 -24.55 25.73 10.20
CA ARG A 163 -24.83 24.30 9.97
C ARG A 163 -23.74 23.64 9.19
N LEU A 164 -23.42 22.40 9.55
CA LEU A 164 -22.54 21.55 8.77
C LEU A 164 -23.22 21.17 7.43
N GLN A 165 -22.56 21.49 6.31
CA GLN A 165 -23.14 21.28 4.98
C GLN A 165 -22.57 20.06 4.27
N LEU A 166 -21.23 19.90 4.32
CA LEU A 166 -20.51 18.86 3.61
C LEU A 166 -19.60 18.11 4.56
N PHE A 167 -19.65 16.79 4.45
CA PHE A 167 -18.80 15.87 5.22
C PHE A 167 -17.97 15.02 4.25
N GLN A 168 -16.66 15.05 4.36
CA GLN A 168 -15.76 14.29 3.50
C GLN A 168 -14.94 13.31 4.30
N CYS A 169 -14.90 12.04 3.85
CA CYS A 169 -14.11 10.97 4.47
C CYS A 169 -13.40 10.09 3.41
N ASP A 170 -12.57 9.18 3.88
CA ASP A 170 -11.79 8.21 3.07
C ASP A 170 -12.60 6.99 2.57
N GLY A 171 -13.88 6.91 2.88
CA GLY A 171 -14.72 5.77 2.52
C GLY A 171 -14.69 4.62 3.52
N ALA A 172 -14.26 4.86 4.75
CA ALA A 172 -14.40 3.89 5.84
C ALA A 172 -15.86 3.46 5.99
N LYS A 173 -16.12 2.15 6.02
CA LYS A 173 -17.50 1.60 6.02
C LYS A 173 -18.38 2.19 7.11
N GLU A 174 -17.80 2.43 8.27
CA GLU A 174 -18.49 3.01 9.41
C GLU A 174 -19.04 4.43 9.17
N LEU A 175 -18.46 5.14 8.18
CA LEU A 175 -18.83 6.52 7.83
C LEU A 175 -19.71 6.61 6.58
N VAL A 176 -19.65 5.59 5.69
CA VAL A 176 -20.32 5.62 4.39
C VAL A 176 -21.49 4.67 4.27
N GLU A 177 -21.74 3.84 5.28
CA GLU A 177 -22.79 2.82 5.25
C GLU A 177 -23.72 2.91 6.47
N GLY A 178 -24.93 2.41 6.33
CA GLY A 178 -25.88 2.16 7.42
C GLY A 178 -26.36 3.42 8.15
N ILE A 179 -26.33 3.35 9.49
CA ILE A 179 -26.94 4.36 10.36
C ILE A 179 -26.26 5.75 10.21
N PHE A 180 -24.94 5.76 9.92
CA PHE A 180 -24.20 7.01 9.77
C PHE A 180 -24.69 7.80 8.54
N CYS A 181 -24.82 7.14 7.37
CA CYS A 181 -25.39 7.76 6.17
C CYS A 181 -26.81 8.26 6.41
N SER A 182 -27.65 7.42 7.01
CA SER A 182 -29.04 7.81 7.33
C SER A 182 -29.09 9.04 8.26
N PHE A 183 -28.14 9.17 9.18
CA PHE A 183 -28.01 10.32 10.04
C PHE A 183 -27.61 11.59 9.27
N LEU A 184 -26.64 11.47 8.34
CA LEU A 184 -26.22 12.59 7.49
C LEU A 184 -27.41 13.09 6.65
N ASP A 185 -28.12 12.18 5.98
CA ASP A 185 -29.27 12.47 5.13
C ASP A 185 -30.39 13.16 5.94
N ALA A 186 -30.71 12.64 7.13
CA ALA A 186 -31.71 13.22 8.01
C ALA A 186 -31.38 14.63 8.50
N ASN A 187 -30.10 14.99 8.54
CA ASN A 187 -29.61 16.31 8.92
C ASN A 187 -29.30 17.23 7.72
N GLY A 188 -29.52 16.75 6.47
CA GLY A 188 -29.24 17.52 5.27
C GLY A 188 -27.75 17.73 5.00
N ILE A 189 -26.88 16.84 5.48
CA ILE A 189 -25.43 16.92 5.31
C ILE A 189 -25.04 16.07 4.11
N SER A 190 -24.40 16.67 3.10
CA SER A 190 -23.96 15.95 1.91
C SER A 190 -22.65 15.20 2.20
N LEU A 191 -22.62 13.89 1.87
CA LEU A 191 -21.43 13.05 2.00
C LEU A 191 -20.56 13.15 0.74
N ARG A 192 -19.24 13.30 0.95
CA ARG A 192 -18.20 13.14 -0.06
C ARG A 192 -17.26 12.03 0.34
N VAL A 193 -16.93 11.18 -0.60
CA VAL A 193 -15.95 10.11 -0.40
C VAL A 193 -14.75 10.39 -1.29
N SER A 194 -13.54 10.36 -0.73
CA SER A 194 -12.32 10.47 -1.52
C SER A 194 -12.14 9.21 -2.39
N CYS A 195 -11.41 9.35 -3.51
CA CYS A 195 -11.17 8.21 -4.39
C CYS A 195 -10.46 7.08 -3.63
N PRO A 196 -10.88 5.81 -3.82
CA PRO A 196 -10.20 4.67 -3.22
C PRO A 196 -8.71 4.64 -3.60
N HIS A 197 -7.86 4.23 -2.68
CA HIS A 197 -6.41 4.08 -2.88
C HIS A 197 -5.63 5.37 -3.22
N THR A 198 -6.20 6.52 -2.98
CA THR A 198 -5.50 7.80 -3.04
C THR A 198 -5.26 8.30 -1.62
N SER A 199 -4.36 7.66 -0.88
CA SER A 199 -3.82 8.28 0.34
C SER A 199 -2.96 9.48 -0.07
N GLN A 200 -3.30 10.64 0.41
CA GLN A 200 -2.50 11.86 0.27
C GLN A 200 -1.29 11.81 1.17
#